data_f2f7c454ac81ad6e58d39af0bbb2e2e6
#
_entry.id   f2f7c454ac81ad6e58d39af0bbb2e2e6
#
_cell.length_a   1.000
_cell.length_b   1.000
_cell.length_c   1.000
_cell.angle_alpha   90.00
_cell.angle_beta   90.00
_cell.angle_gamma   90.00
#
_symmetry.space_group_name_H-M   'P 1'
#
loop_
_entity.id
_entity.type
_entity.pdbx_description
1 polymer ?
#
loop_
_entity_poly.entity_id
_entity_poly.type
_entity_poly.pdbx_seq_one_letter_code
_entity_poly.pdbx_strand_id
1 'polypeptide(L)'
;MIVNDKRYNNINFELKKQFSQKIIKLSLDGGFTCPTRDGKIDTRGCIFCSKNGSGEFTNFNTDIQIQIDEQIKLLSNKWQNCKYIAYFQNFTNTYKNADELMKLYNFALTNPDVVGLSVATRADCLGDDVLKVLDYFNKHTYLFVELGLQSIHEDTANFIRRGYNLNTFENALTKLNELNIKTVVHTIVGLPTEDKNKMMQTYKYLNKKDIWGIKISQLNILKDTDLEIYYRKNPFYIMNADEYISFICDIIENLRDDIVIHRLTGDGAKDELIAPKWILNKRYVLNGIDKELRKRNTHQGFLYS
;
A
#
# COMPACT_ATOMS: atom_id res chain seq x y z
N MET A 1 -5.83 -6.17 -21.65
CA MET A 1 -5.60 -4.76 -22.07
C MET A 1 -4.11 -4.44 -22.06
N ILE A 2 -3.57 -3.75 -23.07
CA ILE A 2 -2.18 -3.24 -23.05
C ILE A 2 -2.28 -1.73 -22.83
N VAL A 3 -1.64 -1.26 -21.75
CA VAL A 3 -1.70 0.15 -21.33
C VAL A 3 -0.27 0.69 -21.23
N ASN A 4 0.12 1.61 -22.14
CA ASN A 4 1.48 2.17 -22.19
C ASN A 4 2.59 1.11 -22.10
N ASP A 5 2.59 0.13 -22.99
CA ASP A 5 3.52 -1.03 -23.05
C ASP A 5 3.47 -1.98 -21.83
N LYS A 6 2.62 -1.72 -20.85
CA LYS A 6 2.35 -2.63 -19.74
C LYS A 6 1.13 -3.52 -20.04
N ARG A 7 1.19 -4.74 -19.60
CA ARG A 7 0.10 -5.71 -19.74
C ARG A 7 -0.86 -5.67 -18.53
N TYR A 8 -0.85 -4.56 -17.80
CA TYR A 8 -1.73 -4.32 -16.66
C TYR A 8 -1.98 -2.81 -16.47
N ASN A 9 -3.13 -2.48 -15.91
CA ASN A 9 -3.52 -1.12 -15.54
C ASN A 9 -2.68 -0.64 -14.34
N ASN A 10 -1.89 0.39 -14.50
CA ASN A 10 -0.98 0.85 -13.47
C ASN A 10 -1.26 2.31 -13.06
N ILE A 11 -0.95 2.61 -11.80
CA ILE A 11 -1.21 3.94 -11.22
C ILE A 11 -0.55 5.10 -12.01
N ASN A 12 0.63 4.90 -12.59
CA ASN A 12 1.28 5.96 -13.36
C ASN A 12 0.47 6.35 -14.60
N PHE A 13 -0.16 5.38 -15.24
CA PHE A 13 -1.04 5.62 -16.38
C PHE A 13 -2.30 6.39 -15.94
N GLU A 14 -2.96 5.93 -14.89
CA GLU A 14 -4.18 6.57 -14.36
C GLU A 14 -3.91 8.01 -13.91
N LEU A 15 -2.83 8.25 -13.18
CA LEU A 15 -2.47 9.60 -12.77
C LEU A 15 -2.09 10.51 -13.95
N LYS A 16 -1.39 9.95 -14.95
CA LYS A 16 -1.09 10.71 -16.17
C LYS A 16 -2.35 11.07 -16.96
N LYS A 17 -3.32 10.16 -17.02
CA LYS A 17 -4.63 10.39 -17.63
C LYS A 17 -5.39 11.50 -16.89
N GLN A 18 -5.40 11.47 -15.57
CA GLN A 18 -6.09 12.43 -14.72
C GLN A 18 -5.48 13.84 -14.77
N PHE A 19 -4.15 13.94 -14.76
CA PHE A 19 -3.45 15.22 -14.60
C PHE A 19 -2.71 15.69 -15.85
N SER A 20 -2.72 14.93 -16.94
CA SER A 20 -1.99 15.19 -18.19
C SER A 20 -0.47 15.38 -18.04
N GLN A 21 0.09 15.01 -16.88
CA GLN A 21 1.50 15.14 -16.55
C GLN A 21 1.96 14.05 -15.58
N LYS A 22 3.26 13.99 -15.34
CA LYS A 22 3.83 13.03 -14.37
C LYS A 22 3.46 13.44 -12.94
N ILE A 23 2.93 12.48 -12.19
CA ILE A 23 2.64 12.62 -10.76
C ILE A 23 3.54 11.69 -9.95
N ILE A 24 4.08 12.20 -8.84
CA ILE A 24 4.95 11.45 -7.93
C ILE A 24 4.37 11.53 -6.52
N LYS A 25 4.41 10.42 -5.78
CA LYS A 25 4.05 10.41 -4.37
C LYS A 25 5.24 10.87 -3.53
N LEU A 26 5.00 11.83 -2.64
CA LEU A 26 5.93 12.23 -1.58
C LEU A 26 5.55 11.50 -0.31
N SER A 27 6.42 10.65 0.21
CA SER A 27 6.17 9.88 1.43
C SER A 27 6.36 10.74 2.67
N LEU A 28 5.29 11.01 3.39
CA LEU A 28 5.26 11.91 4.55
C LEU A 28 5.00 11.15 5.84
N ASP A 29 5.64 11.58 6.90
CA ASP A 29 5.35 11.18 8.27
C ASP A 29 4.52 12.27 8.96
N GLY A 30 3.25 11.97 9.24
CA GLY A 30 2.32 12.88 9.93
C GLY A 30 2.38 12.78 11.46
N GLY A 31 3.38 12.10 12.02
CA GLY A 31 3.50 11.89 13.47
C GLY A 31 2.36 11.04 14.05
N PHE A 32 1.95 10.00 13.33
CA PHE A 32 0.91 9.08 13.75
C PHE A 32 1.48 7.88 14.53
N THR A 33 0.58 7.16 15.18
CA THR A 33 0.82 5.82 15.74
C THR A 33 -0.22 4.83 15.24
N CYS A 34 -0.31 3.66 15.86
CA CYS A 34 -1.33 2.65 15.61
C CYS A 34 -1.98 2.20 16.90
N PRO A 35 -3.28 1.85 16.90
CA PRO A 35 -3.98 1.32 18.07
C PRO A 35 -3.42 -0.04 18.54
N THR A 36 -2.66 -0.72 17.70
CA THR A 36 -1.91 -1.95 18.05
C THR A 36 -0.55 -1.67 18.70
N ARG A 37 -0.18 -0.39 18.90
CA ARG A 37 1.13 0.02 19.48
C ARG A 37 1.00 0.89 20.72
N ASP A 38 -0.07 1.65 20.85
CA ASP A 38 -0.26 2.60 21.96
C ASP A 38 -1.04 2.02 23.15
N GLY A 39 -1.38 0.75 23.10
CA GLY A 39 -2.08 0.06 24.18
C GLY A 39 -3.61 0.01 24.03
N LYS A 40 -4.18 0.64 22.99
CA LYS A 40 -5.64 0.58 22.78
C LYS A 40 -6.11 -0.82 22.38
N ILE A 41 -5.37 -1.51 21.54
CA ILE A 41 -5.62 -2.91 21.10
C ILE A 41 -4.47 -3.82 21.55
N ASP A 42 -3.23 -3.44 21.27
CA ASP A 42 -2.00 -4.13 21.63
C ASP A 42 -0.89 -3.08 21.81
N THR A 43 0.26 -3.50 22.32
CA THR A 43 1.47 -2.65 22.47
C THR A 43 2.59 -3.04 21.49
N ARG A 44 2.47 -4.20 20.83
CA ARG A 44 3.54 -4.80 20.01
C ARG A 44 3.46 -4.44 18.53
N GLY A 45 2.30 -4.01 18.04
CA GLY A 45 2.05 -3.78 16.62
C GLY A 45 1.93 -5.09 15.80
N CYS A 46 1.77 -4.95 14.48
CA CYS A 46 1.80 -6.11 13.58
C CYS A 46 3.17 -6.79 13.63
N ILE A 47 3.18 -8.13 13.54
CA ILE A 47 4.39 -8.95 13.73
C ILE A 47 5.55 -8.58 12.79
N PHE A 48 5.25 -8.10 11.59
CA PHE A 48 6.21 -7.74 10.53
C PHE A 48 6.62 -6.27 10.52
N CYS A 49 5.98 -5.43 11.35
CA CYS A 49 6.12 -3.98 11.25
C CYS A 49 7.33 -3.50 12.05
N SER A 50 8.25 -2.77 11.40
CA SER A 50 9.41 -2.16 12.06
C SER A 50 9.00 -1.10 13.10
N LYS A 51 9.95 -0.63 13.90
CA LYS A 51 9.71 0.46 14.87
C LYS A 51 9.21 1.75 14.20
N ASN A 52 9.61 1.98 12.95
CA ASN A 52 9.24 3.13 12.15
C ASN A 52 7.97 2.92 11.31
N GLY A 53 7.22 1.84 11.57
CA GLY A 53 6.07 1.47 10.74
C GLY A 53 6.52 1.03 9.34
N SER A 54 5.82 1.50 8.30
CA SER A 54 6.17 1.29 6.89
C SER A 54 6.93 2.49 6.30
N GLY A 55 7.56 3.31 7.13
CA GLY A 55 8.14 4.61 6.80
C GLY A 55 9.65 4.65 6.70
N GLU A 56 10.29 3.58 6.30
CA GLU A 56 11.75 3.45 6.20
C GLU A 56 12.42 4.49 5.29
N PHE A 57 11.62 5.17 4.45
CA PHE A 57 12.08 6.20 3.50
C PHE A 57 11.48 7.58 3.78
N THR A 58 10.85 7.79 4.93
CA THR A 58 10.35 9.10 5.34
C THR A 58 11.37 9.85 6.15
N ASN A 59 11.41 11.16 6.00
CA ASN A 59 12.19 12.01 6.87
C ASN A 59 11.45 12.19 8.21
N PHE A 60 12.15 12.01 9.32
CA PHE A 60 11.59 12.18 10.67
C PHE A 60 11.45 13.66 11.11
N ASN A 61 11.54 14.61 10.18
CA ASN A 61 11.23 15.99 10.50
C ASN A 61 9.73 16.15 10.78
N THR A 62 9.36 16.80 11.85
CA THR A 62 7.97 16.98 12.25
C THR A 62 7.20 17.97 11.38
N ASP A 63 7.89 18.83 10.64
CA ASP A 63 7.28 19.80 9.73
C ASP A 63 7.03 19.18 8.35
N ILE A 64 5.75 19.11 7.98
CA ILE A 64 5.29 18.54 6.70
C ILE A 64 5.82 19.33 5.49
N GLN A 65 5.93 20.65 5.58
CA GLN A 65 6.45 21.46 4.46
C GLN A 65 7.92 21.20 4.23
N ILE A 66 8.70 21.08 5.31
CA ILE A 66 10.12 20.72 5.20
C ILE A 66 10.26 19.33 4.56
N GLN A 67 9.45 18.35 4.97
CA GLN A 67 9.45 17.01 4.34
C GLN A 67 9.11 17.08 2.84
N ILE A 68 8.10 17.88 2.45
CA ILE A 68 7.70 18.08 1.06
C ILE A 68 8.85 18.70 0.25
N ASP A 69 9.43 19.79 0.73
CA ASP A 69 10.47 20.53 0.03
C ASP A 69 11.75 19.70 -0.15
N GLU A 70 12.15 18.95 0.87
CA GLU A 70 13.31 18.05 0.81
C GLU A 70 13.09 16.93 -0.20
N GLN A 71 11.92 16.30 -0.23
CA GLN A 71 11.62 15.25 -1.19
C GLN A 71 11.49 15.79 -2.61
N ILE A 72 10.88 16.96 -2.81
CA ILE A 72 10.84 17.64 -4.11
C ILE A 72 12.26 17.91 -4.59
N LYS A 73 13.12 18.47 -3.75
CA LYS A 73 14.53 18.72 -4.07
C LYS A 73 15.29 17.44 -4.44
N LEU A 74 15.07 16.34 -3.72
CA LEU A 74 15.67 15.05 -4.02
C LEU A 74 15.22 14.48 -5.37
N LEU A 75 13.96 14.67 -5.71
CA LEU A 75 13.34 14.12 -6.92
C LEU A 75 13.51 14.99 -8.15
N SER A 76 13.74 16.31 -7.99
CA SER A 76 13.88 17.29 -9.07
C SER A 76 15.00 16.97 -10.07
N ASN A 77 16.09 16.36 -9.58
CA ASN A 77 17.20 15.90 -10.43
C ASN A 77 16.79 14.78 -11.40
N LYS A 78 15.78 14.00 -11.07
CA LYS A 78 15.31 12.87 -11.86
C LYS A 78 14.06 13.18 -12.67
N TRP A 79 13.21 14.06 -12.15
CA TRP A 79 11.91 14.33 -12.71
C TRP A 79 11.66 15.84 -12.77
N GLN A 80 11.65 16.40 -13.97
CA GLN A 80 11.30 17.80 -14.20
C GLN A 80 9.82 17.90 -14.60
N ASN A 81 9.19 19.04 -14.31
CA ASN A 81 7.81 19.34 -14.68
C ASN A 81 6.79 18.27 -14.22
N CYS A 82 6.86 17.87 -12.94
CA CYS A 82 5.92 16.95 -12.31
C CYS A 82 5.13 17.65 -11.22
N LYS A 83 3.99 17.06 -10.84
CA LYS A 83 3.22 17.42 -9.65
C LYS A 83 3.26 16.26 -8.66
N TYR A 84 2.77 16.50 -7.47
CA TYR A 84 2.95 15.58 -6.36
C TYR A 84 1.63 15.22 -5.69
N ILE A 85 1.59 14.02 -5.10
CA ILE A 85 0.57 13.59 -4.15
C ILE A 85 1.24 13.48 -2.79
N ALA A 86 0.74 14.20 -1.80
CA ALA A 86 1.16 14.04 -0.41
C ALA A 86 0.69 12.68 0.11
N TYR A 87 1.61 11.78 0.37
CA TYR A 87 1.33 10.41 0.77
C TYR A 87 1.68 10.20 2.23
N PHE A 88 0.68 10.20 3.08
CA PHE A 88 0.80 9.83 4.48
C PHE A 88 0.89 8.32 4.60
N GLN A 89 2.09 7.82 4.81
CA GLN A 89 2.40 6.40 4.70
C GLN A 89 2.59 5.71 6.05
N ASN A 90 3.30 6.36 6.99
CA ASN A 90 3.72 5.73 8.23
C ASN A 90 2.54 5.48 9.17
N PHE A 91 2.45 4.28 9.75
CA PHE A 91 1.45 3.94 10.75
C PHE A 91 0.00 4.06 10.25
N THR A 92 -0.89 4.65 11.06
CA THR A 92 -2.32 4.77 10.79
C THR A 92 -2.69 6.23 10.66
N ASN A 93 -2.74 6.73 9.43
CA ASN A 93 -2.81 8.16 9.14
C ASN A 93 -4.21 8.79 9.27
N THR A 94 -5.14 8.09 9.88
CA THR A 94 -6.45 8.60 10.33
C THR A 94 -6.61 8.49 11.85
N TYR A 95 -5.55 8.12 12.57
CA TYR A 95 -5.61 7.87 14.01
C TYR A 95 -5.23 9.13 14.80
N LYS A 96 -6.03 10.19 14.59
CA LYS A 96 -6.04 11.45 15.32
C LYS A 96 -7.47 11.99 15.33
N ASN A 97 -7.75 13.05 16.11
CA ASN A 97 -9.05 13.71 16.02
C ASN A 97 -9.24 14.46 14.70
N ALA A 98 -10.51 14.76 14.37
CA ALA A 98 -10.87 15.35 13.08
C ALA A 98 -10.20 16.72 12.82
N ASP A 99 -10.08 17.56 13.85
CA ASP A 99 -9.47 18.89 13.71
C ASP A 99 -7.97 18.81 13.41
N GLU A 100 -7.27 17.87 14.05
CA GLU A 100 -5.85 17.62 13.77
C GLU A 100 -5.65 17.09 12.34
N LEU A 101 -6.50 16.15 11.89
CA LEU A 101 -6.47 15.62 10.53
C LEU A 101 -6.73 16.72 9.50
N MET A 102 -7.76 17.54 9.75
CA MET A 102 -8.11 18.67 8.88
C MET A 102 -6.93 19.65 8.73
N LYS A 103 -6.31 20.03 9.84
CA LYS A 103 -5.14 20.93 9.83
C LYS A 103 -3.96 20.32 9.08
N LEU A 104 -3.62 19.06 9.37
CA LEU A 104 -2.48 18.37 8.79
C LEU A 104 -2.60 18.20 7.28
N TYR A 105 -3.77 17.75 6.80
CA TYR A 105 -3.98 17.52 5.37
C TYR A 105 -4.09 18.84 4.60
N ASN A 106 -4.76 19.88 5.15
CA ASN A 106 -4.76 21.20 4.57
C ASN A 106 -3.35 21.77 4.47
N PHE A 107 -2.53 21.60 5.51
CA PHE A 107 -1.16 22.08 5.51
C PHE A 107 -0.32 21.43 4.41
N ALA A 108 -0.46 20.11 4.19
CA ALA A 108 0.22 19.44 3.09
C ALA A 108 -0.21 19.96 1.68
N LEU A 109 -1.44 20.45 1.55
CA LEU A 109 -1.98 21.00 0.30
C LEU A 109 -1.65 22.48 0.08
N THR A 110 -0.98 23.16 1.00
CA THR A 110 -0.56 24.57 0.80
C THR A 110 0.55 24.72 -0.24
N ASN A 111 1.33 23.67 -0.49
CA ASN A 111 2.32 23.65 -1.55
C ASN A 111 1.62 23.54 -2.91
N PRO A 112 1.80 24.50 -3.85
CA PRO A 112 1.06 24.56 -5.12
C PRO A 112 1.39 23.42 -6.09
N ASP A 113 2.44 22.65 -5.82
CA ASP A 113 2.81 21.49 -6.61
C ASP A 113 2.20 20.19 -6.08
N VAL A 114 1.56 20.22 -4.91
CA VAL A 114 0.81 19.09 -4.34
C VAL A 114 -0.64 19.16 -4.81
N VAL A 115 -1.04 18.21 -5.66
CA VAL A 115 -2.34 18.18 -6.32
C VAL A 115 -3.31 17.15 -5.74
N GLY A 116 -2.93 16.47 -4.67
CA GLY A 116 -3.78 15.47 -4.05
C GLY A 116 -3.16 14.81 -2.82
N LEU A 117 -3.97 13.97 -2.18
CA LEU A 117 -3.65 13.24 -0.98
C LEU A 117 -3.75 11.72 -1.20
N SER A 118 -2.86 10.98 -0.58
CA SER A 118 -2.95 9.53 -0.40
C SER A 118 -2.80 9.22 1.09
N VAL A 119 -3.79 8.56 1.68
CA VAL A 119 -3.84 8.34 3.13
C VAL A 119 -3.85 6.85 3.42
N ALA A 120 -2.74 6.31 3.94
CA ALA A 120 -2.66 4.92 4.35
C ALA A 120 -3.23 4.76 5.76
N THR A 121 -4.16 3.81 5.91
CA THR A 121 -4.85 3.61 7.19
C THR A 121 -5.30 2.18 7.41
N ARG A 122 -5.83 1.95 8.61
CA ARG A 122 -6.45 0.72 9.06
C ARG A 122 -7.97 0.83 8.99
N ALA A 123 -8.64 -0.29 8.75
CA ALA A 123 -10.10 -0.34 8.64
C ALA A 123 -10.83 0.03 9.95
N ASP A 124 -10.23 -0.27 11.10
CA ASP A 124 -10.78 0.03 12.42
C ASP A 124 -10.55 1.49 12.89
N CYS A 125 -9.92 2.34 12.03
CA CYS A 125 -9.64 3.75 12.31
C CYS A 125 -10.37 4.70 11.36
N LEU A 126 -11.58 4.34 10.93
CA LEU A 126 -12.47 5.10 10.06
C LEU A 126 -13.81 5.40 10.76
N GLY A 127 -13.73 6.13 11.89
CA GLY A 127 -14.91 6.65 12.59
C GLY A 127 -15.62 7.74 11.77
N ASP A 128 -16.86 8.05 12.15
CA ASP A 128 -17.70 8.96 11.36
C ASP A 128 -17.12 10.38 11.23
N ASP A 129 -16.41 10.87 12.25
CA ASP A 129 -15.73 12.17 12.17
C ASP A 129 -14.55 12.16 11.22
N VAL A 130 -13.79 11.07 11.19
CA VAL A 130 -12.71 10.84 10.22
C VAL A 130 -13.27 10.77 8.80
N LEU A 131 -14.38 10.06 8.61
CA LEU A 131 -15.05 9.95 7.31
C LEU A 131 -15.52 11.30 6.79
N LYS A 132 -16.02 12.20 7.66
CA LYS A 132 -16.35 13.58 7.27
C LYS A 132 -15.14 14.36 6.80
N VAL A 133 -13.98 14.19 7.44
CA VAL A 133 -12.71 14.81 6.99
C VAL A 133 -12.31 14.28 5.62
N LEU A 134 -12.34 12.97 5.43
CA LEU A 134 -11.98 12.35 4.15
C LEU A 134 -12.95 12.75 3.03
N ASP A 135 -14.25 12.81 3.29
CA ASP A 135 -15.26 13.28 2.34
C ASP A 135 -15.04 14.74 1.95
N TYR A 136 -14.69 15.60 2.91
CA TYR A 136 -14.31 16.99 2.62
C TYR A 136 -13.14 17.02 1.61
N PHE A 137 -12.06 16.31 1.88
CA PHE A 137 -10.90 16.29 0.96
C PHE A 137 -11.22 15.62 -0.38
N ASN A 138 -12.05 14.58 -0.39
CA ASN A 138 -12.49 13.93 -1.63
C ASN A 138 -13.25 14.88 -2.57
N LYS A 139 -13.98 15.84 -2.01
CA LYS A 139 -14.72 16.87 -2.76
C LYS A 139 -13.85 18.03 -3.22
N HIS A 140 -12.70 18.28 -2.57
CA HIS A 140 -11.87 19.46 -2.80
C HIS A 140 -10.52 19.19 -3.43
N THR A 141 -10.04 17.94 -3.41
CA THR A 141 -8.77 17.54 -4.02
C THR A 141 -8.83 16.11 -4.54
N TYR A 142 -7.77 15.66 -5.20
CA TYR A 142 -7.67 14.27 -5.62
C TYR A 142 -7.26 13.40 -4.43
N LEU A 143 -8.21 12.69 -3.87
CA LEU A 143 -7.99 11.81 -2.72
C LEU A 143 -8.08 10.33 -3.11
N PHE A 144 -7.24 9.50 -2.52
CA PHE A 144 -7.48 8.08 -2.38
C PHE A 144 -6.97 7.56 -1.03
N VAL A 145 -7.69 6.59 -0.49
CA VAL A 145 -7.37 5.94 0.79
C VAL A 145 -6.70 4.60 0.50
N GLU A 146 -5.56 4.35 1.13
CA GLU A 146 -4.86 3.07 1.08
C GLU A 146 -5.23 2.25 2.33
N LEU A 147 -6.11 1.27 2.15
CA LEU A 147 -6.72 0.49 3.24
C LEU A 147 -5.99 -0.83 3.45
N GLY A 148 -5.52 -1.07 4.67
CA GLY A 148 -4.85 -2.31 5.04
C GLY A 148 -5.82 -3.49 5.11
N LEU A 149 -5.54 -4.58 4.40
CA LEU A 149 -6.22 -5.89 4.53
C LEU A 149 -5.21 -7.00 4.84
N GLN A 150 -4.11 -7.00 4.12
CA GLN A 150 -3.03 -7.96 4.06
C GLN A 150 -3.48 -9.34 3.56
N SER A 151 -4.48 -9.95 4.17
CA SER A 151 -5.11 -11.22 3.83
C SER A 151 -6.58 -11.23 4.26
N ILE A 152 -7.41 -12.04 3.61
CA ILE A 152 -8.81 -12.28 4.02
C ILE A 152 -8.94 -13.35 5.12
N HIS A 153 -7.91 -14.14 5.35
CA HIS A 153 -7.94 -15.29 6.25
C HIS A 153 -7.77 -14.85 7.71
N GLU A 154 -8.73 -15.23 8.56
CA GLU A 154 -8.72 -14.80 9.97
C GLU A 154 -7.57 -15.42 10.78
N ASP A 155 -7.19 -16.66 10.49
CA ASP A 155 -6.02 -17.29 11.12
C ASP A 155 -4.73 -16.54 10.78
N THR A 156 -4.59 -16.11 9.52
CA THR A 156 -3.49 -15.25 9.07
C THR A 156 -3.56 -13.88 9.73
N ALA A 157 -4.74 -13.26 9.76
CA ALA A 157 -4.95 -11.95 10.38
C ALA A 157 -4.58 -11.95 11.87
N ASN A 158 -4.93 -13.02 12.58
CA ASN A 158 -4.56 -13.22 13.98
C ASN A 158 -3.04 -13.44 14.13
N PHE A 159 -2.46 -14.28 13.30
CA PHE A 159 -1.02 -14.53 13.31
C PHE A 159 -0.21 -13.24 13.11
N ILE A 160 -0.59 -12.41 12.13
CA ILE A 160 0.08 -11.13 11.88
C ILE A 160 -0.29 -10.03 12.86
N ARG A 161 -1.19 -10.27 13.80
CA ARG A 161 -1.72 -9.29 14.77
C ARG A 161 -2.33 -8.07 14.09
N ARG A 162 -3.13 -8.30 13.03
CA ARG A 162 -3.84 -7.21 12.33
C ARG A 162 -4.75 -6.43 13.30
N GLY A 163 -5.37 -7.12 14.28
CA GLY A 163 -6.16 -6.51 15.34
C GLY A 163 -7.59 -6.16 14.97
N TYR A 164 -8.07 -6.55 13.80
CA TYR A 164 -9.47 -6.48 13.37
C TYR A 164 -9.79 -7.63 12.39
N ASN A 165 -11.05 -8.00 12.31
CA ASN A 165 -11.55 -9.08 11.46
C ASN A 165 -11.93 -8.59 10.05
N LEU A 166 -12.26 -9.53 9.15
CA LEU A 166 -12.64 -9.23 7.78
C LEU A 166 -13.90 -8.36 7.70
N ASN A 167 -14.89 -8.58 8.57
CA ASN A 167 -16.12 -7.77 8.60
C ASN A 167 -15.84 -6.29 8.88
N THR A 168 -14.87 -5.98 9.75
CA THR A 168 -14.43 -4.58 9.98
C THR A 168 -13.87 -3.96 8.71
N PHE A 169 -13.09 -4.72 7.92
CA PHE A 169 -12.61 -4.25 6.63
C PHE A 169 -13.75 -4.01 5.64
N GLU A 170 -14.72 -4.94 5.55
CA GLU A 170 -15.88 -4.80 4.66
C GLU A 170 -16.72 -3.57 5.00
N ASN A 171 -17.00 -3.35 6.29
CA ASN A 171 -17.74 -2.17 6.74
C ASN A 171 -17.00 -0.85 6.42
N ALA A 172 -15.68 -0.82 6.61
CA ALA A 172 -14.86 0.32 6.26
C ALA A 172 -14.87 0.60 4.74
N LEU A 173 -14.74 -0.44 3.92
CA LEU A 173 -14.79 -0.33 2.46
C LEU A 173 -16.17 0.17 1.99
N THR A 174 -17.26 -0.35 2.56
CA THR A 174 -18.63 0.10 2.26
C THR A 174 -18.80 1.59 2.55
N LYS A 175 -18.39 2.06 3.74
CA LYS A 175 -18.44 3.49 4.10
C LYS A 175 -17.64 4.39 3.16
N LEU A 176 -16.45 3.95 2.74
CA LEU A 176 -15.63 4.69 1.76
C LEU A 176 -16.31 4.75 0.38
N ASN A 177 -16.93 3.66 -0.06
CA ASN A 177 -17.66 3.59 -1.33
C ASN A 177 -18.92 4.45 -1.32
N GLU A 178 -19.67 4.50 -0.23
CA GLU A 178 -20.82 5.41 -0.05
C GLU A 178 -20.43 6.88 -0.23
N LEU A 179 -19.20 7.24 0.12
CA LEU A 179 -18.63 8.57 -0.08
C LEU A 179 -17.90 8.74 -1.43
N ASN A 180 -17.94 7.72 -2.31
CA ASN A 180 -17.23 7.68 -3.58
C ASN A 180 -15.71 7.93 -3.44
N ILE A 181 -15.11 7.51 -2.33
CA ILE A 181 -13.68 7.65 -2.08
C ILE A 181 -12.92 6.50 -2.74
N LYS A 182 -12.00 6.82 -3.64
CA LYS A 182 -11.11 5.83 -4.26
C LYS A 182 -10.35 5.04 -3.21
N THR A 183 -10.58 3.73 -3.15
CA THR A 183 -9.94 2.84 -2.16
C THR A 183 -8.93 1.91 -2.82
N VAL A 184 -7.71 1.92 -2.30
CA VAL A 184 -6.60 1.04 -2.68
C VAL A 184 -6.38 0.02 -1.57
N VAL A 185 -6.48 -1.26 -1.88
CA VAL A 185 -6.32 -2.31 -0.87
C VAL A 185 -4.88 -2.80 -0.81
N HIS A 186 -4.30 -2.83 0.39
CA HIS A 186 -2.97 -3.39 0.62
C HIS A 186 -3.06 -4.88 0.92
N THR A 187 -2.28 -5.68 0.19
CA THR A 187 -2.12 -7.13 0.40
C THR A 187 -0.66 -7.52 0.54
N ILE A 188 -0.43 -8.64 1.23
CA ILE A 188 0.92 -9.19 1.43
C ILE A 188 0.96 -10.63 0.91
N VAL A 189 1.91 -10.91 0.01
CA VAL A 189 2.22 -12.25 -0.51
C VAL A 189 3.33 -12.88 0.33
N GLY A 190 3.21 -14.16 0.63
CA GLY A 190 4.23 -14.94 1.34
C GLY A 190 4.09 -14.92 2.86
N LEU A 191 2.88 -14.66 3.38
CA LEU A 191 2.59 -14.83 4.81
C LEU A 191 2.75 -16.31 5.23
N PRO A 192 3.36 -16.60 6.39
CA PRO A 192 3.75 -17.97 6.77
C PRO A 192 2.62 -18.99 6.86
N THR A 193 1.40 -18.51 7.06
CA THR A 193 0.19 -19.33 7.21
C THR A 193 -0.53 -19.60 5.88
N GLU A 194 0.05 -19.15 4.76
CA GLU A 194 -0.61 -19.20 3.46
C GLU A 194 0.23 -19.91 2.40
N ASP A 195 -0.37 -20.88 1.73
CA ASP A 195 0.10 -21.42 0.46
C ASP A 195 -0.39 -20.54 -0.74
N LYS A 196 0.05 -20.87 -1.94
CA LYS A 196 -0.35 -20.14 -3.15
C LYS A 196 -1.86 -20.11 -3.38
N ASN A 197 -2.56 -21.20 -3.07
CA ASN A 197 -4.01 -21.30 -3.24
C ASN A 197 -4.72 -20.35 -2.26
N LYS A 198 -4.28 -20.35 -1.00
CA LYS A 198 -4.83 -19.49 0.05
C LYS A 198 -4.57 -18.01 -0.26
N MET A 199 -3.35 -17.66 -0.71
CA MET A 199 -3.05 -16.31 -1.18
C MET A 199 -3.94 -15.89 -2.35
N MET A 200 -4.16 -16.76 -3.36
CA MET A 200 -5.01 -16.48 -4.51
C MET A 200 -6.47 -16.23 -4.13
N GLN A 201 -6.98 -16.85 -3.07
CA GLN A 201 -8.34 -16.60 -2.59
C GLN A 201 -8.54 -15.13 -2.19
N THR A 202 -7.51 -14.45 -1.64
CA THR A 202 -7.57 -13.03 -1.33
C THR A 202 -7.85 -12.19 -2.59
N TYR A 203 -7.20 -12.48 -3.71
CA TYR A 203 -7.39 -11.74 -4.97
C TYR A 203 -8.74 -12.05 -5.63
N LYS A 204 -9.17 -13.32 -5.59
CA LYS A 204 -10.51 -13.72 -6.05
C LYS A 204 -11.64 -13.06 -5.23
N TYR A 205 -11.42 -12.90 -3.93
CA TYR A 205 -12.33 -12.16 -3.06
C TYR A 205 -12.38 -10.68 -3.42
N LEU A 206 -11.22 -10.02 -3.62
CA LEU A 206 -11.15 -8.61 -3.97
C LEU A 206 -11.76 -8.30 -5.33
N ASN A 207 -11.76 -9.23 -6.27
CA ASN A 207 -12.48 -9.07 -7.53
C ASN A 207 -14.00 -8.86 -7.37
N LYS A 208 -14.60 -9.32 -6.27
CA LYS A 208 -16.02 -9.16 -5.96
C LYS A 208 -16.32 -7.87 -5.18
N LYS A 209 -15.31 -7.08 -4.86
CA LYS A 209 -15.44 -5.84 -4.09
C LYS A 209 -15.29 -4.63 -4.99
N ASP A 210 -15.98 -3.57 -4.63
CA ASP A 210 -15.79 -2.27 -5.28
C ASP A 210 -14.54 -1.61 -4.70
N ILE A 211 -13.41 -1.81 -5.38
CA ILE A 211 -12.12 -1.22 -5.06
C ILE A 211 -11.56 -0.55 -6.30
N TRP A 212 -10.97 0.64 -6.12
CA TRP A 212 -10.33 1.34 -7.22
C TRP A 212 -8.97 0.75 -7.55
N GLY A 213 -8.20 0.30 -6.56
CA GLY A 213 -6.85 -0.19 -6.81
C GLY A 213 -6.35 -1.20 -5.80
N ILE A 214 -5.18 -1.75 -6.10
CA ILE A 214 -4.50 -2.73 -5.25
C ILE A 214 -3.01 -2.43 -5.14
N LYS A 215 -2.45 -2.69 -3.97
CA LYS A 215 -1.01 -2.60 -3.68
C LYS A 215 -0.53 -3.93 -3.14
N ILE A 216 0.20 -4.66 -3.99
CA ILE A 216 0.70 -5.99 -3.68
C ILE A 216 2.15 -5.86 -3.21
N SER A 217 2.43 -6.36 -2.02
CA SER A 217 3.77 -6.42 -1.45
C SER A 217 4.11 -7.85 -1.06
N GLN A 218 5.37 -8.25 -1.19
CA GLN A 218 5.82 -9.46 -0.54
C GLN A 218 6.10 -9.19 0.93
N LEU A 219 6.03 -10.26 1.73
CA LEU A 219 6.42 -10.20 3.13
C LEU A 219 7.92 -9.90 3.25
N ASN A 220 8.27 -8.90 4.05
CA ASN A 220 9.65 -8.60 4.42
C ASN A 220 9.90 -9.04 5.86
N ILE A 221 10.97 -9.78 6.07
CA ILE A 221 11.48 -10.07 7.39
C ILE A 221 12.55 -9.03 7.68
N LEU A 222 12.23 -8.13 8.62
CA LEU A 222 13.10 -7.03 9.02
C LEU A 222 13.72 -7.32 10.38
N LYS A 223 14.92 -6.79 10.61
CA LYS A 223 15.59 -6.83 11.92
C LYS A 223 14.71 -6.21 13.02
N ASP A 224 14.88 -6.66 14.22
CA ASP A 224 14.22 -6.14 15.41
C ASP A 224 12.68 -6.22 15.38
N THR A 225 12.11 -7.10 14.52
CA THR A 225 10.69 -7.40 14.48
C THR A 225 10.38 -8.73 15.14
N ASP A 226 9.15 -8.88 15.63
CA ASP A 226 8.69 -10.18 16.18
C ASP A 226 8.65 -11.26 15.09
N LEU A 227 8.49 -10.88 13.82
CA LEU A 227 8.56 -11.80 12.70
C LEU A 227 9.98 -12.36 12.51
N GLU A 228 11.03 -11.55 12.73
CA GLU A 228 12.41 -12.05 12.75
C GLU A 228 12.58 -13.11 13.84
N ILE A 229 12.12 -12.80 15.06
CA ILE A 229 12.22 -13.73 16.19
C ILE A 229 11.49 -15.05 15.88
N TYR A 230 10.29 -14.94 15.30
CA TYR A 230 9.52 -16.10 14.86
C TYR A 230 10.25 -16.90 13.78
N TYR A 231 10.75 -16.23 12.73
CA TYR A 231 11.46 -16.87 11.61
C TYR A 231 12.72 -17.60 12.03
N ARG A 232 13.48 -17.06 12.98
CA ARG A 232 14.68 -17.71 13.50
C ARG A 232 14.37 -19.00 14.27
N LYS A 233 13.22 -19.04 14.95
CA LYS A 233 12.77 -20.22 15.72
C LYS A 233 12.01 -21.23 14.86
N ASN A 234 11.23 -20.75 13.92
CA ASN A 234 10.34 -21.52 13.05
C ASN A 234 10.54 -21.08 11.60
N PRO A 235 11.63 -21.52 10.94
CA PRO A 235 11.85 -21.16 9.54
C PRO A 235 10.68 -21.60 8.65
N PHE A 236 10.21 -20.71 7.81
CA PHE A 236 9.15 -20.99 6.85
C PHE A 236 9.63 -20.69 5.43
N TYR A 237 8.91 -21.22 4.46
CA TYR A 237 9.24 -21.06 3.07
C TYR A 237 9.12 -19.62 2.60
N ILE A 238 10.13 -19.12 1.93
CA ILE A 238 10.16 -17.81 1.28
C ILE A 238 10.37 -18.04 -0.21
N MET A 239 9.45 -17.52 -1.04
CA MET A 239 9.58 -17.61 -2.50
C MET A 239 10.89 -17.01 -2.97
N ASN A 240 11.55 -17.66 -3.92
CA ASN A 240 12.61 -17.02 -4.66
C ASN A 240 12.03 -15.97 -5.66
N ALA A 241 12.90 -15.20 -6.30
CA ALA A 241 12.47 -14.10 -7.17
C ALA A 241 11.61 -14.57 -8.36
N ASP A 242 11.99 -15.68 -8.99
CA ASP A 242 11.30 -16.21 -10.17
C ASP A 242 9.93 -16.80 -9.81
N GLU A 243 9.83 -17.47 -8.67
CA GLU A 243 8.56 -17.96 -8.12
C GLU A 243 7.62 -16.81 -7.78
N TYR A 244 8.14 -15.74 -7.19
CA TYR A 244 7.37 -14.53 -6.91
C TYR A 244 6.88 -13.87 -8.20
N ILE A 245 7.77 -13.70 -9.18
CA ILE A 245 7.42 -13.14 -10.50
C ILE A 245 6.30 -13.95 -11.15
N SER A 246 6.44 -15.29 -11.18
CA SER A 246 5.42 -16.18 -11.75
C SER A 246 4.09 -16.04 -11.02
N PHE A 247 4.10 -16.03 -9.69
CA PHE A 247 2.88 -15.92 -8.89
C PHE A 247 2.21 -14.55 -9.02
N ILE A 248 2.98 -13.45 -9.13
CA ILE A 248 2.41 -12.12 -9.41
C ILE A 248 1.74 -12.09 -10.80
N CYS A 249 2.31 -12.76 -11.80
CA CYS A 249 1.65 -12.90 -13.10
C CYS A 249 0.33 -13.67 -12.98
N ASP A 250 0.29 -14.76 -12.20
CA ASP A 250 -0.95 -15.50 -11.93
C ASP A 250 -2.01 -14.60 -11.27
N ILE A 251 -1.61 -13.74 -10.35
CA ILE A 251 -2.52 -12.75 -9.72
C ILE A 251 -3.03 -11.76 -10.75
N ILE A 252 -2.14 -11.17 -11.56
CA ILE A 252 -2.50 -10.17 -12.58
C ILE A 252 -3.48 -10.77 -13.60
N GLU A 253 -3.24 -11.99 -14.06
CA GLU A 253 -4.11 -12.70 -15.01
C GLU A 253 -5.52 -12.94 -14.47
N ASN A 254 -5.65 -13.14 -13.15
CA ASN A 254 -6.92 -13.36 -12.47
C ASN A 254 -7.58 -12.08 -11.93
N LEU A 255 -6.93 -10.92 -11.96
CA LEU A 255 -7.45 -9.68 -11.40
C LEU A 255 -8.29 -8.93 -12.44
N ARG A 256 -9.48 -8.42 -12.07
CA ARG A 256 -10.29 -7.57 -12.95
C ARG A 256 -9.44 -6.46 -13.59
N ASP A 257 -9.68 -6.16 -14.85
CA ASP A 257 -8.86 -5.22 -15.64
C ASP A 257 -9.08 -3.73 -15.29
N ASP A 258 -10.18 -3.40 -14.62
CA ASP A 258 -10.48 -2.06 -14.10
C ASP A 258 -9.72 -1.72 -12.79
N ILE A 259 -9.23 -2.72 -12.06
CA ILE A 259 -8.48 -2.49 -10.83
C ILE A 259 -7.09 -1.91 -11.13
N VAL A 260 -6.79 -0.74 -10.58
CA VAL A 260 -5.50 -0.06 -10.77
C VAL A 260 -4.42 -0.69 -9.89
N ILE A 261 -3.35 -1.15 -10.50
CA ILE A 261 -2.22 -1.74 -9.77
C ILE A 261 -1.25 -0.62 -9.34
N HIS A 262 -1.19 -0.36 -8.03
CA HIS A 262 -0.33 0.66 -7.45
C HIS A 262 1.10 0.17 -7.21
N ARG A 263 1.25 -1.12 -6.90
CA ARG A 263 2.55 -1.72 -6.58
C ARG A 263 2.48 -3.24 -6.80
N LEU A 264 3.57 -3.81 -7.28
CA LEU A 264 3.74 -5.26 -7.49
C LEU A 264 4.92 -5.85 -6.70
N THR A 265 5.64 -5.03 -5.93
CA THR A 265 6.74 -5.46 -5.06
C THR A 265 6.95 -4.42 -3.97
N GLY A 266 7.41 -4.81 -2.81
CA GLY A 266 7.73 -3.88 -1.73
C GLY A 266 9.07 -3.18 -1.93
N ASP A 267 9.40 -2.32 -0.99
CA ASP A 267 10.74 -1.80 -0.78
C ASP A 267 11.23 -2.33 0.58
N GLY A 268 12.49 -2.64 0.71
CA GLY A 268 13.11 -3.03 1.98
C GLY A 268 14.34 -2.17 2.23
N ALA A 269 14.48 -1.65 3.44
CA ALA A 269 15.69 -0.98 3.86
C ALA A 269 16.85 -1.99 3.86
N LYS A 270 17.89 -1.73 3.07
CA LYS A 270 18.99 -2.67 2.82
C LYS A 270 19.61 -3.20 4.11
N ASP A 271 19.78 -2.32 5.09
CA ASP A 271 20.50 -2.62 6.33
C ASP A 271 19.61 -3.34 7.37
N GLU A 272 18.28 -3.24 7.23
CA GLU A 272 17.30 -3.87 8.11
C GLU A 272 16.75 -5.18 7.55
N LEU A 273 16.80 -5.38 6.23
CA LEU A 273 16.21 -6.53 5.56
C LEU A 273 16.98 -7.82 5.84
N ILE A 274 16.32 -8.84 6.38
CA ILE A 274 16.83 -10.20 6.55
C ILE A 274 16.49 -11.05 5.34
N ALA A 275 15.21 -11.08 4.95
CA ALA A 275 14.71 -11.85 3.80
C ALA A 275 13.38 -11.26 3.28
N PRO A 276 13.08 -11.48 1.99
CA PRO A 276 13.96 -12.03 0.94
C PRO A 276 14.94 -10.99 0.38
N LYS A 277 16.19 -11.36 0.21
CA LYS A 277 17.22 -10.42 -0.28
C LYS A 277 17.03 -9.97 -1.73
N TRP A 278 16.33 -10.74 -2.56
CA TRP A 278 16.08 -10.41 -3.97
C TRP A 278 15.23 -9.14 -4.16
N ILE A 279 14.45 -8.72 -3.18
CA ILE A 279 13.66 -7.48 -3.24
C ILE A 279 14.52 -6.23 -3.43
N LEU A 280 15.79 -6.26 -2.99
CA LEU A 280 16.74 -5.16 -3.18
C LEU A 280 17.03 -4.91 -4.67
N ASN A 281 16.77 -5.89 -5.53
CA ASN A 281 16.81 -5.73 -6.99
C ASN A 281 15.40 -5.56 -7.59
N LYS A 282 14.72 -4.49 -7.19
CA LYS A 282 13.34 -4.17 -7.64
C LYS A 282 13.21 -4.16 -9.17
N ARG A 283 14.25 -3.71 -9.89
CA ARG A 283 14.23 -3.70 -11.37
C ARG A 283 14.16 -5.11 -11.95
N TYR A 284 14.86 -6.07 -11.36
CA TYR A 284 14.80 -7.47 -11.78
C TYR A 284 13.37 -8.00 -11.68
N VAL A 285 12.71 -7.77 -10.55
CA VAL A 285 11.35 -8.23 -10.31
C VAL A 285 10.36 -7.59 -11.29
N LEU A 286 10.36 -6.27 -11.41
CA LEU A 286 9.41 -5.56 -12.28
C LEU A 286 9.61 -5.90 -13.77
N ASN A 287 10.86 -5.97 -14.24
CA ASN A 287 11.17 -6.38 -15.61
C ASN A 287 10.85 -7.87 -15.84
N GLY A 288 11.05 -8.71 -14.82
CA GLY A 288 10.69 -10.13 -14.84
C GLY A 288 9.18 -10.33 -15.03
N ILE A 289 8.35 -9.59 -14.29
CA ILE A 289 6.88 -9.61 -14.44
C ILE A 289 6.47 -9.21 -15.87
N ASP A 290 7.01 -8.11 -16.39
CA ASP A 290 6.72 -7.68 -17.76
C ASP A 290 7.14 -8.73 -18.80
N LYS A 291 8.31 -9.33 -18.64
CA LYS A 291 8.83 -10.38 -19.52
C LYS A 291 7.98 -11.65 -19.44
N GLU A 292 7.61 -12.07 -18.25
CA GLU A 292 6.81 -13.29 -18.03
C GLU A 292 5.39 -13.15 -18.61
N LEU A 293 4.71 -12.01 -18.40
CA LEU A 293 3.40 -11.75 -19.02
C LEU A 293 3.49 -11.73 -20.57
N ARG A 294 4.58 -11.20 -21.14
CA ARG A 294 4.81 -11.25 -22.59
C ARG A 294 5.03 -12.68 -23.08
N LYS A 295 5.84 -13.46 -22.37
CA LYS A 295 6.10 -14.87 -22.66
C LYS A 295 4.84 -15.72 -22.63
N ARG A 296 3.97 -15.50 -21.63
CA ARG A 296 2.66 -16.16 -21.51
C ARG A 296 1.65 -15.65 -22.53
N ASN A 297 1.94 -14.54 -23.20
CA ASN A 297 1.01 -13.79 -24.06
C ASN A 297 -0.31 -13.43 -23.37
N THR A 298 -0.24 -13.05 -22.09
CA THR A 298 -1.38 -12.74 -21.23
C THR A 298 -1.36 -11.29 -20.76
N HIS A 299 -2.39 -10.85 -20.08
CA HIS A 299 -2.56 -9.50 -19.52
C HIS A 299 -3.48 -9.55 -18.29
N GLN A 300 -3.67 -8.44 -17.62
CA GLN A 300 -4.61 -8.33 -16.51
C GLN A 300 -6.03 -8.69 -16.96
N GLY A 301 -6.68 -9.54 -16.18
CA GLY A 301 -8.02 -10.02 -16.44
C GLY A 301 -8.12 -11.14 -17.48
N PHE A 302 -7.00 -11.65 -18.01
CA PHE A 302 -7.01 -12.70 -19.04
C PHE A 302 -7.70 -13.99 -18.57
N LEU A 303 -7.59 -14.34 -17.30
CA LEU A 303 -8.22 -15.50 -16.66
C LEU A 303 -9.39 -15.12 -15.73
N TYR A 304 -9.76 -13.85 -15.67
CA TYR A 304 -10.90 -13.39 -14.90
C TYR A 304 -12.20 -13.73 -15.65
N SER A 305 -13.04 -14.57 -15.05
CA SER A 305 -14.33 -15.01 -15.58
C SER A 305 -15.47 -14.72 -14.60
#